data_c957cfc6b47650bac7966a15400c5114
#
_entry.id   c957cfc6b47650bac7966a15400c5114
#
_cell.length_a   1.000
_cell.length_b   1.000
_cell.length_c   1.000
_cell.angle_alpha   90.00
_cell.angle_beta   90.00
_cell.angle_gamma   90.00
#
_symmetry.space_group_name_H-M   'P 1'
#
loop_
_entity.id
_entity.type
_entity.pdbx_description
1 polymer ?
#
loop_
_entity_poly.entity_id
_entity_poly.type
_entity_poly.pdbx_seq_one_letter_code
_entity_poly.pdbx_strand_id
1 'polypeptide(L)'
;MVKQLETRFKRIETKYVVSKDNLEDLLTDLKEYLVEDDYPTSTISNIYFDTDNFDVIQDALDGNHRQEKIRMRTYLANPKIDSKVFLEVKAKDDEGIGHKFRLVSTPLAITNLMTDGKNHGQITDRQLLQDIHHLRQRYDEGLKPRMYIYYDRFSMKEKETIEGYAYNKVRVTLDQNLTYRDEDVSLFKGNHGFPLLDEDTIIMEIKAPGKKPDWLQAILDKHGLEEQKFSKYSCAYHKSQGLDYRPHPVQEKGAAAYV
;
A
#
# COMPACT_ATOMS: atom_id res chain seq x y z
N MET A 1 12.52 33.73 -15.12
CA MET A 1 12.65 32.26 -15.18
C MET A 1 12.78 31.75 -13.76
N VAL A 2 11.69 31.18 -13.20
CA VAL A 2 11.73 30.56 -11.88
C VAL A 2 12.30 29.16 -12.09
N LYS A 3 13.50 28.90 -11.57
CA LYS A 3 14.08 27.54 -11.52
C LYS A 3 13.18 26.69 -10.64
N GLN A 4 12.49 25.72 -11.23
CA GLN A 4 11.83 24.64 -10.51
C GLN A 4 12.92 23.79 -9.84
N LEU A 5 13.06 23.93 -8.53
CA LEU A 5 13.90 23.05 -7.71
C LEU A 5 13.18 21.70 -7.62
N GLU A 6 13.56 20.74 -8.44
CA GLU A 6 13.19 19.32 -8.21
C GLU A 6 13.98 18.82 -7.01
N THR A 7 13.38 18.91 -5.84
CA THR A 7 13.88 18.25 -4.63
C THR A 7 13.37 16.80 -4.63
N ARG A 8 14.19 15.85 -5.08
CA ARG A 8 13.96 14.43 -4.91
C ARG A 8 14.17 14.08 -3.43
N PHE A 9 13.10 14.12 -2.64
CA PHE A 9 13.15 13.65 -1.28
C PHE A 9 13.05 12.12 -1.24
N LYS A 10 14.08 11.45 -0.73
CA LYS A 10 14.03 10.03 -0.44
C LYS A 10 13.08 9.82 0.74
N ARG A 11 11.87 9.32 0.47
CA ARG A 11 10.89 9.00 1.52
C ARG A 11 11.09 7.55 1.95
N ILE A 12 11.21 7.33 3.26
CA ILE A 12 11.20 5.99 3.85
C ILE A 12 9.77 5.60 4.24
N GLU A 13 9.45 4.32 4.11
CA GLU A 13 8.20 3.71 4.55
C GLU A 13 8.54 2.50 5.41
N THR A 14 8.19 2.53 6.68
CA THR A 14 8.43 1.46 7.66
C THR A 14 7.12 0.98 8.25
N LYS A 15 7.06 -0.28 8.66
CA LYS A 15 5.86 -0.90 9.20
C LYS A 15 6.13 -1.55 10.53
N TYR A 16 5.12 -1.53 11.38
CA TYR A 16 5.16 -2.06 12.74
C TYR A 16 3.88 -2.81 13.03
N VAL A 17 3.97 -3.82 13.89
CA VAL A 17 2.81 -4.49 14.48
C VAL A 17 2.53 -3.86 15.84
N VAL A 18 1.29 -3.44 16.02
CA VAL A 18 0.80 -2.86 17.27
C VAL A 18 -0.35 -3.75 17.77
N SER A 19 -0.32 -4.12 19.05
CA SER A 19 -1.47 -4.75 19.70
C SER A 19 -2.53 -3.70 20.01
N LYS A 20 -3.81 -4.07 19.94
CA LYS A 20 -4.92 -3.20 20.37
C LYS A 20 -4.76 -2.76 21.83
N ASP A 21 -4.23 -3.62 22.69
CA ASP A 21 -4.01 -3.29 24.12
C ASP A 21 -3.04 -2.12 24.32
N ASN A 22 -2.08 -1.97 23.41
CA ASN A 22 -1.08 -0.90 23.49
C ASN A 22 -1.47 0.35 22.69
N LEU A 23 -2.60 0.33 21.99
CA LEU A 23 -2.95 1.37 21.05
C LEU A 23 -3.21 2.72 21.71
N GLU A 24 -3.90 2.74 22.85
CA GLU A 24 -4.29 3.98 23.54
C GLU A 24 -3.08 4.74 24.05
N ASP A 25 -2.14 4.04 24.67
CA ASP A 25 -0.89 4.61 25.19
C ASP A 25 -0.02 5.12 24.04
N LEU A 26 0.12 4.34 22.97
CA LEU A 26 0.85 4.74 21.77
C LEU A 26 0.24 6.00 21.11
N LEU A 27 -1.09 6.04 20.98
CA LEU A 27 -1.78 7.22 20.43
C LEU A 27 -1.59 8.45 21.32
N THR A 28 -1.53 8.30 22.63
CA THR A 28 -1.29 9.40 23.56
C THR A 28 0.08 10.03 23.31
N ASP A 29 1.12 9.22 23.20
CA ASP A 29 2.46 9.72 22.90
C ASP A 29 2.57 10.32 21.50
N LEU A 30 1.98 9.67 20.48
CA LEU A 30 2.00 10.19 19.11
C LEU A 30 1.29 11.54 18.98
N LYS A 31 0.20 11.77 19.74
CA LYS A 31 -0.56 13.03 19.72
C LYS A 31 0.23 14.22 20.27
N GLU A 32 1.36 14.01 20.95
CA GLU A 32 2.25 15.12 21.31
C GLU A 32 2.83 15.80 20.06
N TYR A 33 3.11 15.04 19.00
CA TYR A 33 3.76 15.50 17.77
C TYR A 33 2.86 15.49 16.54
N LEU A 34 1.82 14.66 16.54
CA LEU A 34 0.91 14.46 15.42
C LEU A 34 -0.49 15.00 15.69
N VAL A 35 -1.18 15.35 14.62
CA VAL A 35 -2.62 15.64 14.61
C VAL A 35 -3.30 14.70 13.62
N GLU A 36 -4.60 14.61 13.70
CA GLU A 36 -5.39 13.89 12.70
C GLU A 36 -5.15 14.46 11.29
N ASP A 37 -5.09 13.59 10.30
CA ASP A 37 -4.97 13.99 8.90
C ASP A 37 -6.29 14.60 8.41
N ASP A 38 -6.31 15.21 7.23
CA ASP A 38 -7.51 15.83 6.64
C ASP A 38 -8.68 14.84 6.46
N TYR A 39 -8.34 13.56 6.29
CA TYR A 39 -9.28 12.43 6.28
C TYR A 39 -8.81 11.39 7.30
N PRO A 40 -9.08 11.61 8.60
CA PRO A 40 -8.46 10.80 9.66
C PRO A 40 -8.92 9.36 9.64
N THR A 41 -10.18 9.11 9.31
CA THR A 41 -10.75 7.77 9.20
C THR A 41 -11.18 7.48 7.78
N SER A 42 -10.87 6.28 7.29
CA SER A 42 -11.29 5.83 5.98
C SER A 42 -11.39 4.31 5.94
N THR A 43 -12.36 3.79 5.19
CA THR A 43 -12.40 2.41 4.79
C THR A 43 -11.68 2.27 3.46
N ILE A 44 -10.86 1.23 3.31
CA ILE A 44 -10.09 1.03 2.10
C ILE A 44 -10.36 -0.35 1.53
N SER A 45 -10.92 -0.37 0.32
CA SER A 45 -11.09 -1.60 -0.46
C SER A 45 -10.14 -1.62 -1.64
N ASN A 46 -9.49 -2.76 -1.83
CA ASN A 46 -8.57 -2.96 -2.94
C ASN A 46 -8.93 -4.24 -3.69
N ILE A 47 -8.81 -4.21 -5.01
CA ILE A 47 -8.76 -5.40 -5.86
C ILE A 47 -7.36 -5.45 -6.46
N TYR A 48 -6.64 -6.53 -6.20
CA TYR A 48 -5.36 -6.80 -6.85
C TYR A 48 -5.60 -7.60 -8.13
N PHE A 49 -4.92 -7.16 -9.20
CA PHE A 49 -4.89 -7.85 -10.48
C PHE A 49 -3.66 -8.74 -10.53
N ASP A 50 -3.88 -9.96 -10.99
CA ASP A 50 -2.85 -10.97 -11.17
C ASP A 50 -3.29 -11.96 -12.25
N THR A 51 -2.43 -12.88 -12.64
CA THR A 51 -2.75 -13.98 -13.53
C THR A 51 -3.47 -15.12 -12.78
N ASP A 52 -3.89 -16.15 -13.49
CA ASP A 52 -4.45 -17.35 -12.88
C ASP A 52 -3.46 -18.04 -11.94
N ASN A 53 -2.19 -18.01 -12.30
CA ASN A 53 -1.11 -18.61 -11.53
C ASN A 53 -0.50 -17.70 -10.48
N PHE A 54 -1.00 -16.47 -10.32
CA PHE A 54 -0.43 -15.47 -9.41
C PHE A 54 1.01 -15.05 -9.77
N ASP A 55 1.33 -14.94 -11.05
CA ASP A 55 2.69 -14.64 -11.53
C ASP A 55 3.19 -13.27 -11.04
N VAL A 56 2.30 -12.25 -10.96
CA VAL A 56 2.68 -10.91 -10.49
C VAL A 56 3.18 -10.92 -9.05
N ILE A 57 2.47 -11.64 -8.15
CA ILE A 57 2.90 -11.70 -6.74
C ILE A 57 4.09 -12.63 -6.56
N GLN A 58 4.18 -13.72 -7.32
CA GLN A 58 5.32 -14.63 -7.26
C GLN A 58 6.60 -13.93 -7.71
N ASP A 59 6.61 -13.20 -8.82
CA ASP A 59 7.73 -12.36 -9.27
C ASP A 59 8.16 -11.36 -8.18
N ALA A 60 7.18 -10.75 -7.49
CA ALA A 60 7.47 -9.81 -6.42
C ALA A 60 8.05 -10.47 -5.15
N LEU A 61 7.73 -11.75 -4.89
CA LEU A 61 8.25 -12.53 -3.77
C LEU A 61 9.65 -13.05 -4.03
N ASP A 62 9.89 -13.51 -5.26
CA ASP A 62 11.19 -14.06 -5.69
C ASP A 62 12.27 -12.98 -5.85
N GLY A 63 11.85 -11.70 -5.81
CA GLY A 63 12.76 -10.58 -6.01
C GLY A 63 13.25 -10.44 -7.45
N ASN A 64 12.63 -11.18 -8.38
CA ASN A 64 12.94 -11.12 -9.80
C ASN A 64 12.51 -9.80 -10.41
N HIS A 65 13.42 -9.15 -11.10
CA HIS A 65 13.30 -7.97 -11.94
C HIS A 65 12.29 -6.88 -11.47
N ARG A 66 11.06 -6.90 -11.83
CA ARG A 66 10.12 -5.80 -11.54
C ARG A 66 9.11 -6.23 -10.48
N GLN A 67 9.39 -5.95 -9.20
CA GLN A 67 8.46 -6.21 -8.10
C GLN A 67 7.18 -5.39 -8.26
N GLU A 68 6.27 -5.84 -9.11
CA GLU A 68 5.04 -5.12 -9.44
C GLU A 68 3.93 -5.45 -8.45
N LYS A 69 3.06 -4.47 -8.22
CA LYS A 69 1.79 -4.62 -7.52
C LYS A 69 0.76 -3.78 -8.23
N ILE A 70 -0.26 -4.42 -8.74
CA ILE A 70 -1.30 -3.82 -9.56
C ILE A 70 -2.60 -3.88 -8.79
N ARG A 71 -3.20 -2.73 -8.49
CA ARG A 71 -4.45 -2.72 -7.73
C ARG A 71 -5.41 -1.62 -8.15
N MET A 72 -6.69 -1.92 -8.10
CA MET A 72 -7.76 -0.93 -8.08
C MET A 72 -8.15 -0.65 -6.63
N ARG A 73 -8.23 0.62 -6.26
CA ARG A 73 -8.52 1.06 -4.87
C ARG A 73 -9.69 2.02 -4.82
N THR A 74 -10.50 1.88 -3.78
CA THR A 74 -11.49 2.89 -3.38
C THR A 74 -11.39 3.22 -1.89
N TYR A 75 -11.84 4.43 -1.55
CA TYR A 75 -12.00 4.93 -0.18
C TYR A 75 -13.50 5.05 0.19
N LEU A 76 -14.37 4.58 -0.67
CA LEU A 76 -15.82 4.58 -0.45
C LEU A 76 -16.23 3.27 0.23
N ALA A 77 -17.03 3.38 1.30
CA ALA A 77 -17.58 2.22 1.97
C ALA A 77 -18.51 1.39 1.06
N ASN A 78 -19.29 2.07 0.23
CA ASN A 78 -20.24 1.45 -0.71
C ASN A 78 -20.06 2.04 -2.11
N PRO A 79 -19.03 1.62 -2.87
CA PRO A 79 -18.81 2.13 -4.22
C PRO A 79 -19.92 1.67 -5.16
N LYS A 80 -20.27 2.55 -6.11
CA LYS A 80 -21.23 2.27 -7.19
C LYS A 80 -20.49 2.09 -8.51
N ILE A 81 -21.21 1.66 -9.54
CA ILE A 81 -20.64 1.38 -10.87
C ILE A 81 -19.97 2.61 -11.51
N ASP A 82 -20.46 3.80 -11.20
CA ASP A 82 -19.97 5.10 -11.67
C ASP A 82 -19.00 5.80 -10.68
N SER A 83 -18.71 5.16 -9.55
CA SER A 83 -17.78 5.72 -8.55
C SER A 83 -16.39 5.91 -9.13
N LYS A 84 -15.71 6.98 -8.69
CA LYS A 84 -14.29 7.17 -9.00
C LYS A 84 -13.44 6.26 -8.12
N VAL A 85 -12.63 5.45 -8.77
CA VAL A 85 -11.67 4.55 -8.15
C VAL A 85 -10.28 4.77 -8.75
N PHE A 86 -9.25 4.26 -8.11
CA PHE A 86 -7.86 4.47 -8.48
C PHE A 86 -7.23 3.16 -8.94
N LEU A 87 -6.75 3.10 -10.18
CA LEU A 87 -5.76 2.10 -10.56
C LEU A 87 -4.38 2.59 -10.09
N GLU A 88 -3.72 1.79 -9.30
CA GLU A 88 -2.36 2.06 -8.83
C GLU A 88 -1.45 0.90 -9.24
N VAL A 89 -0.38 1.23 -9.93
CA VAL A 89 0.71 0.27 -10.21
C VAL A 89 1.95 0.76 -9.50
N LYS A 90 2.54 -0.12 -8.72
CA LYS A 90 3.86 0.07 -8.11
C LYS A 90 4.79 -0.95 -8.71
N ALA A 91 5.94 -0.52 -9.17
CA ALA A 91 7.00 -1.37 -9.68
C ALA A 91 8.33 -0.94 -9.07
N LYS A 92 9.28 -1.84 -9.00
CA LYS A 92 10.69 -1.50 -8.83
C LYS A 92 11.43 -1.93 -10.09
N ASP A 93 12.31 -1.07 -10.58
CA ASP A 93 13.21 -1.43 -11.68
C ASP A 93 14.40 -2.28 -11.19
N ASP A 94 15.25 -2.68 -12.13
CA ASP A 94 16.43 -3.50 -11.85
C ASP A 94 17.47 -2.80 -10.95
N GLU A 95 17.39 -1.46 -10.85
CA GLU A 95 18.21 -0.64 -9.94
C GLU A 95 17.57 -0.51 -8.55
N GLY A 96 16.37 -1.10 -8.35
CA GLY A 96 15.58 -1.02 -7.12
C GLY A 96 14.84 0.31 -6.94
N ILE A 97 14.82 1.16 -7.98
CA ILE A 97 14.10 2.43 -7.95
C ILE A 97 12.60 2.18 -8.07
N GLY A 98 11.83 2.72 -7.14
CA GLY A 98 10.38 2.56 -7.12
C GLY A 98 9.68 3.49 -8.10
N HIS A 99 8.91 2.91 -9.01
CA HIS A 99 8.02 3.62 -9.92
C HIS A 99 6.57 3.45 -9.46
N LYS A 100 5.80 4.51 -9.55
CA LYS A 100 4.37 4.48 -9.22
C LYS A 100 3.61 5.33 -10.22
N PHE A 101 2.55 4.76 -10.78
CA PHE A 101 1.54 5.57 -11.44
C PHE A 101 0.15 5.36 -10.81
N ARG A 102 -0.72 6.34 -11.00
CA ARG A 102 -2.11 6.32 -10.54
C ARG A 102 -3.00 6.89 -11.65
N LEU A 103 -4.05 6.14 -11.95
CA LEU A 103 -5.13 6.54 -12.84
C LEU A 103 -6.44 6.61 -12.05
N VAL A 104 -7.28 7.61 -12.34
CA VAL A 104 -8.63 7.72 -11.78
C VAL A 104 -9.64 7.40 -12.87
N SER A 105 -10.52 6.44 -12.62
CA SER A 105 -11.61 6.07 -13.54
C SER A 105 -12.73 5.35 -12.79
N THR A 106 -13.68 4.74 -13.51
CA THR A 106 -14.72 3.89 -12.92
C THR A 106 -14.23 2.44 -12.74
N PRO A 107 -14.84 1.65 -11.82
CA PRO A 107 -14.47 0.25 -11.63
C PRO A 107 -14.52 -0.58 -12.92
N LEU A 108 -15.56 -0.38 -13.72
CA LEU A 108 -15.73 -1.11 -14.98
C LEU A 108 -14.66 -0.75 -16.02
N ALA A 109 -14.35 0.55 -16.16
CA ALA A 109 -13.32 1.00 -17.09
C ALA A 109 -11.94 0.45 -16.74
N ILE A 110 -11.57 0.46 -15.44
CA ILE A 110 -10.31 -0.10 -14.98
C ILE A 110 -10.29 -1.62 -15.19
N THR A 111 -11.36 -2.32 -14.85
CA THR A 111 -11.43 -3.77 -15.06
C THR A 111 -11.27 -4.11 -16.55
N ASN A 112 -12.05 -3.51 -17.45
CA ASN A 112 -11.96 -3.76 -18.89
C ASN A 112 -10.57 -3.44 -19.46
N LEU A 113 -9.95 -2.35 -18.98
CA LEU A 113 -8.60 -1.98 -19.39
C LEU A 113 -7.58 -3.03 -18.97
N MET A 114 -7.67 -3.53 -17.73
CA MET A 114 -6.72 -4.49 -17.20
C MET A 114 -6.93 -5.90 -17.73
N THR A 115 -8.18 -6.34 -17.90
CA THR A 115 -8.49 -7.70 -18.38
C THR A 115 -8.41 -7.82 -19.90
N ASP A 116 -9.08 -6.92 -20.63
CA ASP A 116 -9.26 -7.03 -22.08
C ASP A 116 -8.42 -6.03 -22.88
N GLY A 117 -7.73 -5.08 -22.23
CA GLY A 117 -7.04 -3.98 -22.89
C GLY A 117 -7.98 -2.95 -23.52
N LYS A 118 -9.28 -3.01 -23.23
CA LYS A 118 -10.29 -2.15 -23.86
C LYS A 118 -10.36 -0.80 -23.13
N ASN A 119 -9.96 0.24 -23.85
CA ASN A 119 -10.21 1.62 -23.46
C ASN A 119 -11.42 2.16 -24.22
N HIS A 120 -12.55 2.33 -23.55
CA HIS A 120 -13.77 2.89 -24.15
C HIS A 120 -13.74 4.43 -24.25
N GLY A 121 -12.57 5.00 -24.50
CA GLY A 121 -12.39 6.46 -24.65
C GLY A 121 -12.40 7.25 -23.33
N GLN A 122 -12.47 6.58 -22.20
CA GLN A 122 -12.51 7.22 -20.89
C GLN A 122 -11.11 7.69 -20.41
N ILE A 123 -10.06 7.10 -20.97
CA ILE A 123 -8.67 7.42 -20.65
C ILE A 123 -8.03 7.99 -21.89
N THR A 124 -7.55 9.22 -21.80
CA THR A 124 -6.97 9.98 -22.91
C THR A 124 -5.45 10.07 -22.88
N ASP A 125 -4.83 9.71 -21.76
CA ASP A 125 -3.38 9.69 -21.61
C ASP A 125 -2.78 8.53 -22.40
N ARG A 126 -2.17 8.85 -23.54
CA ARG A 126 -1.59 7.86 -24.46
C ARG A 126 -0.40 7.13 -23.87
N GLN A 127 0.46 7.84 -23.12
CA GLN A 127 1.63 7.23 -22.51
C GLN A 127 1.21 6.22 -21.46
N LEU A 128 0.26 6.57 -20.59
CA LEU A 128 -0.30 5.67 -19.59
C LEU A 128 -0.95 4.42 -20.21
N LEU A 129 -1.67 4.59 -21.33
CA LEU A 129 -2.26 3.45 -22.05
C LEU A 129 -1.17 2.53 -22.62
N GLN A 130 -0.07 3.08 -23.16
CA GLN A 130 1.06 2.28 -23.60
C GLN A 130 1.74 1.54 -22.44
N ASP A 131 1.95 2.20 -21.31
CA ASP A 131 2.54 1.57 -20.12
C ASP A 131 1.67 0.41 -19.61
N ILE A 132 0.35 0.57 -19.60
CA ILE A 132 -0.59 -0.48 -19.22
C ILE A 132 -0.59 -1.62 -20.27
N HIS A 133 -0.51 -1.31 -21.55
CA HIS A 133 -0.40 -2.31 -22.60
C HIS A 133 0.86 -3.17 -22.42
N HIS A 134 2.03 -2.54 -22.22
CA HIS A 134 3.27 -3.25 -21.95
C HIS A 134 3.20 -4.07 -20.65
N LEU A 135 2.55 -3.55 -19.62
CA LEU A 135 2.31 -4.26 -18.36
C LEU A 135 1.51 -5.55 -18.61
N ARG A 136 0.41 -5.47 -19.37
CA ARG A 136 -0.41 -6.64 -19.71
C ARG A 136 0.34 -7.67 -20.56
N GLN A 137 1.12 -7.21 -21.55
CA GLN A 137 1.94 -8.09 -22.38
C GLN A 137 2.96 -8.90 -21.57
N ARG A 138 3.53 -8.33 -20.51
CA ARG A 138 4.48 -9.07 -19.63
C ARG A 138 3.85 -10.28 -18.94
N TYR A 139 2.54 -10.27 -18.77
CA TYR A 139 1.78 -11.33 -18.12
C TYR A 139 0.83 -12.03 -19.11
N ASP A 140 1.25 -12.14 -20.37
CA ASP A 140 0.52 -12.81 -21.47
C ASP A 140 -0.96 -12.40 -21.57
N GLU A 141 -1.23 -11.10 -21.26
CA GLU A 141 -2.56 -10.51 -21.19
C GLU A 141 -3.55 -11.21 -20.22
N GLY A 142 -3.02 -12.05 -19.33
CA GLY A 142 -3.81 -12.85 -18.38
C GLY A 142 -4.21 -12.14 -17.08
N LEU A 143 -4.04 -10.81 -17.00
CA LEU A 143 -4.36 -10.05 -15.77
C LEU A 143 -5.87 -9.98 -15.54
N LYS A 144 -6.31 -10.34 -14.34
CA LYS A 144 -7.69 -10.27 -13.89
C LYS A 144 -7.80 -10.00 -12.38
N PRO A 145 -8.98 -9.61 -11.87
CA PRO A 145 -9.20 -9.49 -10.42
C PRO A 145 -8.95 -10.83 -9.72
N ARG A 146 -7.98 -10.88 -8.80
CA ARG A 146 -7.59 -12.13 -8.12
C ARG A 146 -7.72 -12.07 -6.61
N MET A 147 -7.59 -10.89 -6.01
CA MET A 147 -7.62 -10.75 -4.55
C MET A 147 -8.32 -9.45 -4.15
N TYR A 148 -9.33 -9.56 -3.29
CA TYR A 148 -9.92 -8.41 -2.61
C TYR A 148 -9.29 -8.28 -1.23
N ILE A 149 -8.91 -7.06 -0.83
CA ILE A 149 -8.38 -6.74 0.50
C ILE A 149 -9.06 -5.49 1.03
N TYR A 150 -9.65 -5.62 2.20
CA TYR A 150 -10.29 -4.54 2.94
C TYR A 150 -9.57 -4.25 4.24
N TYR A 151 -9.60 -3.03 4.69
CA TYR A 151 -9.18 -2.60 6.02
C TYR A 151 -9.72 -1.21 6.37
N ASP A 152 -9.85 -0.97 7.66
CA ASP A 152 -10.11 0.36 8.21
C ASP A 152 -8.78 1.03 8.51
N ARG A 153 -8.70 2.34 8.22
CA ARG A 153 -7.49 3.13 8.42
C ARG A 153 -7.77 4.36 9.26
N PHE A 154 -6.96 4.56 10.27
CA PHE A 154 -6.79 5.83 10.95
C PHE A 154 -5.48 6.50 10.50
N SER A 155 -5.50 7.82 10.25
CA SER A 155 -4.36 8.56 9.70
C SER A 155 -4.05 9.79 10.51
N MET A 156 -2.76 9.99 10.80
CA MET A 156 -2.21 11.16 11.47
C MET A 156 -1.09 11.78 10.66
N LYS A 157 -0.93 13.08 10.76
CA LYS A 157 0.16 13.86 10.15
C LYS A 157 0.86 14.71 11.20
N GLU A 158 2.12 15.05 10.97
CA GLU A 158 2.89 15.92 11.84
C GLU A 158 2.21 17.29 11.99
N LYS A 159 2.23 17.83 13.21
CA LYS A 159 1.72 19.16 13.52
C LYS A 159 2.42 20.23 12.66
N GLU A 160 1.70 21.28 12.28
CA GLU A 160 2.33 22.40 11.61
C GLU A 160 3.18 23.18 12.60
N THR A 161 4.48 23.16 12.36
CA THR A 161 5.39 24.10 13.01
C THR A 161 5.33 25.43 12.25
N ILE A 162 5.42 26.55 12.97
CA ILE A 162 5.31 27.93 12.46
C ILE A 162 6.41 28.26 11.42
N GLU A 163 7.43 27.46 11.31
CA GLU A 163 8.53 27.60 10.36
C GLU A 163 8.34 26.69 9.14
N GLY A 164 7.60 27.18 8.25
CA GLY A 164 7.27 26.95 6.87
C GLY A 164 8.06 25.99 5.99
N TYR A 165 8.05 24.67 6.20
CA TYR A 165 8.38 23.73 5.13
C TYR A 165 7.41 22.55 5.10
N ALA A 166 6.34 22.70 4.33
CA ALA A 166 5.23 21.75 4.19
C ALA A 166 5.59 20.39 3.55
N TYR A 167 6.82 20.17 3.10
CA TYR A 167 7.19 19.02 2.28
C TYR A 167 7.84 17.85 3.00
N ASN A 168 8.15 17.98 4.28
CA ASN A 168 8.92 17.00 5.05
C ASN A 168 8.21 16.56 6.32
N LYS A 169 6.96 16.10 6.20
CA LYS A 169 6.17 15.73 7.37
C LYS A 169 6.05 14.21 7.51
N VAL A 170 6.18 13.76 8.75
CA VAL A 170 5.85 12.40 9.14
C VAL A 170 4.35 12.18 8.97
N ARG A 171 4.00 11.04 8.42
CA ARG A 171 2.64 10.52 8.37
C ARG A 171 2.60 9.13 8.97
N VAL A 172 1.68 8.93 9.90
CA VAL A 172 1.42 7.64 10.53
C VAL A 172 0.04 7.17 10.14
N THR A 173 -0.09 5.92 9.74
CA THR A 173 -1.40 5.28 9.48
C THR A 173 -1.49 3.99 10.26
N LEU A 174 -2.66 3.72 10.82
CA LEU A 174 -3.00 2.52 11.58
C LEU A 174 -4.10 1.77 10.81
N ASP A 175 -3.77 0.60 10.32
CA ASP A 175 -4.68 -0.27 9.57
C ASP A 175 -5.15 -1.41 10.47
N GLN A 176 -6.46 -1.56 10.58
CA GLN A 176 -7.11 -2.57 11.42
C GLN A 176 -8.25 -3.25 10.66
N ASN A 177 -8.81 -4.33 11.23
CA ASN A 177 -9.89 -5.11 10.64
C ASN A 177 -9.55 -5.60 9.23
N LEU A 178 -8.30 -6.05 9.04
CA LEU A 178 -7.82 -6.49 7.74
C LEU A 178 -8.50 -7.80 7.34
N THR A 179 -9.18 -7.79 6.19
CA THR A 179 -9.80 -8.98 5.61
C THR A 179 -9.38 -9.17 4.16
N TYR A 180 -9.45 -10.41 3.68
CA TYR A 180 -9.21 -10.74 2.28
C TYR A 180 -10.22 -11.78 1.77
N ARG A 181 -10.41 -11.85 0.46
CA ARG A 181 -11.07 -12.94 -0.26
C ARG A 181 -10.53 -13.07 -1.67
N ASP A 182 -10.46 -14.27 -2.17
CA ASP A 182 -10.00 -14.66 -3.50
C ASP A 182 -11.15 -15.21 -4.38
N GLU A 183 -12.33 -15.35 -3.79
CA GLU A 183 -13.59 -15.62 -4.47
C GLU A 183 -14.47 -14.37 -4.50
N ASP A 184 -15.39 -14.25 -5.45
CA ASP A 184 -16.27 -13.08 -5.58
C ASP A 184 -15.51 -11.74 -5.53
N VAL A 185 -14.38 -11.65 -6.22
CA VAL A 185 -13.46 -10.51 -6.19
C VAL A 185 -14.08 -9.30 -6.87
N SER A 186 -14.85 -8.54 -6.11
CA SER A 186 -15.60 -7.38 -6.58
C SER A 186 -15.67 -6.31 -5.49
N LEU A 187 -15.66 -5.03 -5.88
CA LEU A 187 -15.91 -3.90 -4.97
C LEU A 187 -17.37 -3.79 -4.51
N PHE A 188 -18.30 -4.47 -5.21
CA PHE A 188 -19.74 -4.35 -4.99
C PHE A 188 -20.32 -5.43 -4.08
N LYS A 189 -19.52 -6.38 -3.64
CA LYS A 189 -19.92 -7.51 -2.79
C LYS A 189 -19.75 -7.25 -1.29
N GLY A 190 -19.51 -6.00 -0.88
CA GLY A 190 -19.26 -5.64 0.50
C GLY A 190 -17.83 -5.99 0.97
N ASN A 191 -17.62 -5.87 2.27
CA ASN A 191 -16.31 -6.00 2.91
C ASN A 191 -16.08 -7.34 3.63
N HIS A 192 -16.93 -8.34 3.41
CA HIS A 192 -16.75 -9.67 4.00
C HIS A 192 -15.50 -10.36 3.44
N GLY A 193 -14.98 -11.29 4.21
CA GLY A 193 -13.80 -12.08 3.84
C GLY A 193 -13.22 -12.81 5.06
N PHE A 194 -12.09 -13.46 4.85
CA PHE A 194 -11.34 -14.10 5.92
C PHE A 194 -10.42 -13.09 6.60
N PRO A 195 -10.16 -13.20 7.91
CA PRO A 195 -9.20 -12.35 8.59
C PRO A 195 -7.80 -12.48 7.98
N LEU A 196 -7.18 -11.35 7.66
CA LEU A 196 -5.81 -11.34 7.14
C LEU A 196 -4.78 -11.49 8.27
N LEU A 197 -5.08 -10.94 9.43
CA LEU A 197 -4.30 -11.02 10.67
C LEU A 197 -5.22 -11.31 11.83
N ASP A 198 -4.65 -11.60 12.99
CA ASP A 198 -5.39 -11.78 14.23
C ASP A 198 -6.16 -10.48 14.57
N GLU A 199 -7.32 -10.60 15.19
CA GLU A 199 -8.25 -9.48 15.43
C GLU A 199 -7.62 -8.34 16.23
N ASP A 200 -6.67 -8.65 17.11
CA ASP A 200 -5.96 -7.68 17.96
C ASP A 200 -4.76 -7.04 17.28
N THR A 201 -4.48 -7.39 16.03
CA THR A 201 -3.32 -6.92 15.29
C THR A 201 -3.63 -5.67 14.47
N ILE A 202 -2.87 -4.61 14.69
CA ILE A 202 -2.89 -3.37 13.93
C ILE A 202 -1.58 -3.23 13.16
N ILE A 203 -1.65 -2.86 11.90
CA ILE A 203 -0.47 -2.52 11.10
C ILE A 203 -0.29 -1.00 11.11
N MET A 204 0.72 -0.55 11.81
CA MET A 204 1.16 0.84 11.75
C MET A 204 2.15 1.02 10.60
N GLU A 205 1.87 1.97 9.69
CA GLU A 205 2.77 2.37 8.61
C GLU A 205 3.22 3.82 8.84
N ILE A 206 4.51 4.02 8.89
CA ILE A 206 5.15 5.33 9.05
C ILE A 206 5.79 5.74 7.74
N LYS A 207 5.49 6.95 7.28
CA LYS A 207 6.17 7.60 6.16
C LYS A 207 6.90 8.82 6.68
N ALA A 208 8.22 8.83 6.50
CA ALA A 208 9.08 9.93 6.92
C ALA A 208 10.01 10.36 5.78
N PRO A 209 10.44 11.63 5.74
CA PRO A 209 11.41 12.13 4.79
C PRO A 209 12.83 11.68 5.21
N GLY A 210 13.46 10.83 4.41
CA GLY A 210 14.85 10.40 4.59
C GLY A 210 15.09 9.56 5.85
N LYS A 211 15.03 10.13 7.03
CA LYS A 211 15.24 9.48 8.34
C LYS A 211 14.04 9.72 9.25
N LYS A 212 13.73 8.77 10.13
CA LYS A 212 12.74 8.99 11.22
C LYS A 212 13.29 10.08 12.17
N PRO A 213 12.47 11.06 12.58
CA PRO A 213 12.86 12.03 13.61
C PRO A 213 13.18 11.34 14.95
N ASP A 214 14.04 11.95 15.75
CA ASP A 214 14.47 11.36 17.02
C ASP A 214 13.30 11.18 18.01
N TRP A 215 12.33 12.11 18.02
CA TRP A 215 11.11 11.98 18.83
C TRP A 215 10.29 10.72 18.45
N LEU A 216 10.22 10.43 17.16
CA LEU A 216 9.47 9.26 16.69
C LEU A 216 10.20 7.96 17.05
N GLN A 217 11.53 7.94 16.90
CA GLN A 217 12.33 6.79 17.30
C GLN A 217 12.19 6.53 18.81
N ALA A 218 12.22 7.57 19.65
CA ALA A 218 12.04 7.45 21.09
C ALA A 218 10.66 6.83 21.46
N ILE A 219 9.58 7.20 20.74
CA ILE A 219 8.26 6.61 20.95
C ILE A 219 8.28 5.13 20.56
N LEU A 220 8.85 4.78 19.38
CA LEU A 220 8.95 3.39 18.95
C LEU A 220 9.71 2.53 19.96
N ASP A 221 10.83 3.03 20.47
CA ASP A 221 11.65 2.34 21.47
C ASP A 221 10.90 2.18 22.81
N LYS A 222 10.19 3.23 23.27
CA LYS A 222 9.36 3.20 24.48
C LYS A 222 8.30 2.10 24.43
N HIS A 223 7.68 1.92 23.27
CA HIS A 223 6.63 0.92 23.07
C HIS A 223 7.16 -0.43 22.58
N GLY A 224 8.48 -0.62 22.49
CA GLY A 224 9.11 -1.86 22.04
C GLY A 224 8.72 -2.26 20.62
N LEU A 225 8.50 -1.29 19.74
CA LEU A 225 8.04 -1.51 18.37
C LEU A 225 9.22 -1.69 17.42
N GLU A 226 9.36 -2.88 16.89
CA GLU A 226 10.37 -3.25 15.89
C GLU A 226 9.81 -3.18 14.48
N GLU A 227 10.65 -2.75 13.53
CA GLU A 227 10.27 -2.69 12.12
C GLU A 227 10.00 -4.08 11.55
N GLN A 228 8.86 -4.21 10.87
CA GLN A 228 8.38 -5.46 10.31
C GLN A 228 8.36 -5.42 8.78
N LYS A 229 8.77 -6.52 8.16
CA LYS A 229 8.50 -6.78 6.74
C LYS A 229 7.09 -7.34 6.62
N PHE A 230 6.22 -6.60 5.96
CA PHE A 230 4.83 -6.99 5.76
C PHE A 230 4.25 -6.42 4.47
N SER A 231 3.53 -7.23 3.75
CA SER A 231 2.74 -6.85 2.57
C SER A 231 1.36 -7.47 2.67
N LYS A 232 0.30 -6.66 2.66
CA LYS A 232 -1.08 -7.14 2.70
C LYS A 232 -1.37 -8.14 1.59
N TYR A 233 -0.90 -7.85 0.36
CA TYR A 233 -1.13 -8.76 -0.78
C TYR A 233 -0.35 -10.07 -0.65
N SER A 234 0.94 -10.02 -0.24
CA SER A 234 1.71 -11.23 0.00
C SER A 234 1.08 -12.10 1.10
N CYS A 235 0.61 -11.48 2.18
CA CYS A 235 -0.07 -12.18 3.26
C CYS A 235 -1.37 -12.85 2.76
N ALA A 236 -2.21 -12.12 2.03
CA ALA A 236 -3.46 -12.65 1.47
C ALA A 236 -3.19 -13.81 0.50
N TYR A 237 -2.20 -13.68 -0.37
CA TYR A 237 -1.79 -14.74 -1.29
C TYR A 237 -1.36 -16.01 -0.53
N HIS A 238 -0.45 -15.92 0.43
CA HIS A 238 -0.02 -17.09 1.18
C HIS A 238 -1.19 -17.78 1.91
N LYS A 239 -2.04 -16.98 2.57
CA LYS A 239 -3.22 -17.52 3.26
C LYS A 239 -4.22 -18.17 2.30
N SER A 240 -4.43 -17.63 1.10
CA SER A 240 -5.28 -18.26 0.08
C SER A 240 -4.71 -19.59 -0.43
N GLN A 241 -3.39 -19.78 -0.31
CA GLN A 241 -2.72 -21.05 -0.60
C GLN A 241 -2.62 -22.00 0.62
N GLY A 242 -3.29 -21.67 1.73
CA GLY A 242 -3.24 -22.46 2.96
C GLY A 242 -1.93 -22.35 3.74
N LEU A 243 -1.11 -21.35 3.42
CA LEU A 243 0.18 -21.12 4.08
C LEU A 243 0.05 -20.06 5.16
N ASP A 244 0.71 -20.27 6.32
CA ASP A 244 0.80 -19.23 7.34
C ASP A 244 1.82 -18.15 6.88
N TYR A 245 1.39 -16.91 6.95
CA TYR A 245 2.23 -15.76 6.67
C TYR A 245 1.90 -14.65 7.67
N ARG A 246 2.94 -14.22 8.39
CA ARG A 246 2.83 -13.17 9.42
C ARG A 246 3.85 -12.07 9.18
N PRO A 247 3.62 -10.88 9.71
CA PRO A 247 4.68 -9.88 9.82
C PRO A 247 5.89 -10.48 10.53
N HIS A 248 7.08 -10.17 10.08
CA HIS A 248 8.33 -10.64 10.68
C HIS A 248 9.36 -9.50 10.73
N PRO A 249 10.27 -9.50 11.73
CA PRO A 249 11.28 -8.47 11.87
C PRO A 249 12.12 -8.31 10.60
N VAL A 250 12.46 -7.06 10.30
CA VAL A 250 13.42 -6.77 9.22
C VAL A 250 14.79 -7.24 9.70
N GLN A 251 15.35 -8.26 9.06
CA GLN A 251 16.71 -8.69 9.33
C GLN A 251 17.67 -7.56 8.94
N GLU A 252 18.48 -7.10 9.86
CA GLU A 252 19.60 -6.24 9.52
C GLU A 252 20.48 -6.97 8.51
N LYS A 253 20.71 -6.38 7.34
CA LYS A 253 21.73 -6.90 6.42
C LYS A 253 23.03 -6.86 7.21
N GLY A 254 23.51 -8.05 7.61
CA GLY A 254 24.76 -8.19 8.33
C GLY A 254 25.82 -7.37 7.61
N ALA A 255 26.52 -6.54 8.37
CA ALA A 255 27.69 -5.85 7.90
C ALA A 255 28.59 -6.93 7.28
N ALA A 256 28.85 -6.84 5.97
CA ALA A 256 29.81 -7.71 5.33
C ALA A 256 31.12 -7.54 6.10
N ALA A 257 31.54 -8.60 6.81
CA ALA A 257 32.84 -8.64 7.41
C ALA A 257 33.85 -8.55 6.26
N TYR A 258 34.44 -7.38 6.12
CA TYR A 258 35.65 -7.25 5.32
C TYR A 258 36.77 -8.01 6.07
N VAL A 259 37.13 -9.17 5.57
CA VAL A 259 38.38 -9.84 5.86
C VAL A 259 39.38 -9.46 4.78
#